data_cc63ac3ce6cee0ebfa0a01eac9770103
#
_entry.id   cc63ac3ce6cee0ebfa0a01eac9770103
#
_cell.length_a   1.000
_cell.length_b   1.000
_cell.length_c   1.000
_cell.angle_alpha   90.00
_cell.angle_beta   90.00
_cell.angle_gamma   90.00
#
_symmetry.space_group_name_H-M   'P 1'
#
loop_
_entity.id
_entity.type
_entity.pdbx_description
1 polymer ?
#
loop_
_entity_poly.entity_id
_entity_poly.type
_entity_poly.pdbx_seq_one_letter_code
_entity_poly.pdbx_strand_id
1 'polypeptide(L)'
;EFLDSLVADRYLVSGETAEECANKDTYFSYTENPKTLFTYNAQQNPDDNKLYADTQNVLGAYYREHPQIYNCQIETTNRCNERCIHCYIPHELKNVVLPYEVIESILVQLHDLGVIGLTLSGGEFFTHPDAERILYMARKLDFSFAILSNITLISPKIIAILKEVNPALVQTSLYSVIPEEHDHITQLKGSCEKTKSAIDALIAANIP
;
A
#
# COMPACT_ATOMS: atom_id res chain seq x y z
N GLU A 1 -4.62 20.72 23.60
CA GLU A 1 -5.76 19.77 23.64
C GLU A 1 -5.57 18.56 22.70
N PHE A 2 -5.46 18.76 21.34
CA PHE A 2 -5.31 17.62 20.43
C PHE A 2 -3.97 16.89 20.64
N LEU A 3 -2.86 17.62 20.71
CA LEU A 3 -1.54 17.03 20.99
C LEU A 3 -1.48 16.39 22.37
N ASP A 4 -2.13 16.99 23.38
CA ASP A 4 -2.18 16.43 24.73
C ASP A 4 -2.95 15.10 24.77
N SER A 5 -4.02 14.96 23.95
CA SER A 5 -4.73 13.69 23.83
C SER A 5 -3.86 12.60 23.19
N LEU A 6 -3.07 12.95 22.16
CA LEU A 6 -2.14 12.00 21.53
C LEU A 6 -1.04 11.53 22.49
N VAL A 7 -0.57 12.41 23.39
CA VAL A 7 0.37 12.02 24.46
C VAL A 7 -0.31 11.13 25.49
N ALA A 8 -1.54 11.48 25.92
CA ALA A 8 -2.32 10.67 26.87
C ALA A 8 -2.62 9.27 26.33
N ASP A 9 -2.92 9.18 25.04
CA ASP A 9 -3.21 7.93 24.33
C ASP A 9 -1.95 7.19 23.87
N ARG A 10 -0.76 7.71 24.20
CA ARG A 10 0.56 7.14 23.87
C ARG A 10 0.89 7.04 22.37
N TYR A 11 0.25 7.85 21.51
CA TYR A 11 0.64 8.02 20.13
C TYR A 11 1.84 8.96 19.97
N LEU A 12 2.08 9.83 20.94
CA LEU A 12 3.23 10.71 21.01
C LEU A 12 3.91 10.61 22.37
N VAL A 13 5.22 10.75 22.36
CA VAL A 13 6.04 10.88 23.57
C VAL A 13 6.57 12.31 23.62
N SER A 14 6.45 12.97 24.78
CA SER A 14 6.96 14.32 24.98
C SER A 14 8.33 14.32 25.64
N GLY A 15 9.26 15.10 25.12
CA GLY A 15 10.59 15.30 25.67
C GLY A 15 11.28 16.51 25.02
N GLU A 16 12.35 17.01 25.63
CA GLU A 16 13.12 18.14 25.11
C GLU A 16 14.07 17.72 24.00
N THR A 17 14.47 16.45 23.98
CA THR A 17 15.36 15.87 22.97
C THR A 17 14.81 14.55 22.40
N ALA A 18 15.25 14.19 21.20
CA ALA A 18 14.90 12.92 20.60
C ALA A 18 15.35 11.71 21.43
N GLU A 19 16.50 11.83 22.11
CA GLU A 19 17.03 10.78 22.99
C GLU A 19 16.15 10.62 24.25
N GLU A 20 15.69 11.71 24.83
CA GLU A 20 14.76 11.68 25.96
C GLU A 20 13.42 11.06 25.57
N CYS A 21 12.89 11.41 24.40
CA CYS A 21 11.67 10.80 23.87
C CYS A 21 11.84 9.31 23.63
N ALA A 22 12.94 8.87 23.02
CA ALA A 22 13.24 7.46 22.78
C ALA A 22 13.35 6.66 24.08
N ASN A 23 13.93 7.23 25.13
CA ASN A 23 14.05 6.59 26.44
C ASN A 23 12.71 6.48 27.20
N LYS A 24 11.76 7.37 26.93
CA LYS A 24 10.41 7.36 27.52
C LYS A 24 9.44 6.45 26.77
N ASP A 25 9.74 6.13 25.49
CA ASP A 25 8.89 5.30 24.67
C ASP A 25 9.08 3.83 25.03
N THR A 26 8.13 3.29 25.79
CA THR A 26 8.13 1.88 26.18
C THR A 26 7.39 0.98 25.19
N TYR A 27 6.70 1.56 24.21
CA TYR A 27 5.93 0.83 23.20
C TYR A 27 6.70 0.57 21.92
N PHE A 28 7.52 1.55 21.49
CA PHE A 28 8.35 1.46 20.31
C PHE A 28 9.80 1.58 20.75
N SER A 29 10.51 0.46 20.78
CA SER A 29 11.94 0.47 21.08
C SER A 29 12.71 1.05 19.89
N TYR A 30 12.98 2.34 19.94
CA TYR A 30 13.89 2.97 18.99
C TYR A 30 15.35 2.53 19.18
N THR A 31 15.65 1.83 20.27
CA THR A 31 16.99 1.33 20.59
C THR A 31 17.28 -0.02 19.97
N GLU A 32 16.27 -0.86 19.80
CA GLU A 32 16.37 -2.00 18.91
C GLU A 32 16.14 -1.49 17.48
N ASN A 33 17.18 -0.83 17.03
CA ASN A 33 17.22 -0.27 15.72
C ASN A 33 16.71 -1.32 14.72
N PRO A 34 15.65 -0.99 13.94
CA PRO A 34 15.22 -1.81 12.83
C PRO A 34 16.33 -2.19 11.83
N LYS A 35 17.56 -1.67 12.00
CA LYS A 35 18.75 -2.17 11.30
C LYS A 35 18.95 -3.68 11.45
N THR A 36 18.36 -4.31 12.46
CA THR A 36 18.37 -5.77 12.62
C THR A 36 17.12 -6.46 12.09
N LEU A 37 15.97 -5.77 12.01
CA LEU A 37 14.73 -6.31 11.42
C LEU A 37 14.63 -6.01 9.93
N PHE A 38 15.05 -4.86 9.52
CA PHE A 38 15.39 -4.58 8.16
C PHE A 38 16.90 -4.65 8.08
N THR A 39 17.46 -5.79 7.73
CA THR A 39 18.70 -5.84 7.01
C THR A 39 18.48 -5.13 5.66
N TYR A 40 18.08 -3.91 5.74
CA TYR A 40 18.42 -2.96 4.72
C TYR A 40 19.93 -2.99 4.75
N ASN A 41 20.46 -3.69 3.77
CA ASN A 41 21.85 -4.04 3.72
C ASN A 41 22.68 -2.86 4.18
N ALA A 42 23.35 -3.00 5.32
CA ALA A 42 24.42 -2.07 5.70
C ALA A 42 25.54 -2.03 4.65
N GLN A 43 25.40 -2.79 3.60
CA GLN A 43 26.16 -2.84 2.37
C GLN A 43 25.54 -2.02 1.23
N GLN A 44 24.43 -1.31 1.45
CA GLN A 44 24.07 -0.25 0.53
C GLN A 44 25.20 0.77 0.57
N ASN A 45 25.89 0.83 -0.55
CA ASN A 45 26.93 1.79 -0.78
C ASN A 45 26.39 3.17 -0.37
N PRO A 46 27.08 3.94 0.49
CA PRO A 46 26.67 5.32 0.79
C PRO A 46 26.40 6.15 -0.47
N ASP A 47 27.06 5.82 -1.57
CA ASP A 47 26.85 6.43 -2.87
C ASP A 47 25.49 6.10 -3.49
N ASP A 48 24.90 4.93 -3.19
CA ASP A 48 23.57 4.57 -3.70
C ASP A 48 22.47 5.42 -3.05
N ASN A 49 22.60 5.70 -1.75
CA ASN A 49 21.66 6.59 -1.04
C ASN A 49 21.79 8.04 -1.55
N LYS A 50 23.01 8.47 -1.84
CA LYS A 50 23.26 9.79 -2.43
C LYS A 50 22.69 9.87 -3.84
N LEU A 51 22.94 8.87 -4.68
CA LEU A 51 22.40 8.80 -6.03
C LEU A 51 20.86 8.83 -6.02
N TYR A 52 20.24 8.08 -5.13
CA TYR A 52 18.78 8.09 -4.97
C TYR A 52 18.27 9.47 -4.56
N ALA A 53 18.88 10.11 -3.56
CA ALA A 53 18.50 11.44 -3.10
C ALA A 53 18.72 12.50 -4.19
N ASP A 54 19.84 12.43 -4.92
CA ASP A 54 20.15 13.33 -6.02
C ASP A 54 19.14 13.15 -7.16
N THR A 55 18.78 11.92 -7.51
CA THR A 55 17.75 11.62 -8.52
C THR A 55 16.38 12.18 -8.12
N GLN A 56 15.96 11.99 -6.87
CA GLN A 56 14.69 12.54 -6.36
C GLN A 56 14.70 14.07 -6.39
N ASN A 57 15.82 14.71 -6.05
CA ASN A 57 15.96 16.16 -6.10
C ASN A 57 15.89 16.68 -7.53
N VAL A 58 16.54 16.03 -8.49
CA VAL A 58 16.51 16.39 -9.92
C VAL A 58 15.10 16.24 -10.48
N LEU A 59 14.42 15.11 -10.22
CA LEU A 59 13.04 14.87 -10.64
C LEU A 59 12.10 15.89 -10.00
N GLY A 60 12.24 16.15 -8.70
CA GLY A 60 11.44 17.16 -8.00
C GLY A 60 11.66 18.57 -8.55
N ALA A 61 12.88 18.93 -8.95
CA ALA A 61 13.15 20.20 -9.62
C ALA A 61 12.48 20.26 -11.00
N TYR A 62 12.64 19.20 -11.79
CA TYR A 62 12.03 19.10 -13.11
C TYR A 62 10.50 19.26 -13.06
N TYR A 63 9.83 18.53 -12.18
CA TYR A 63 8.36 18.60 -12.06
C TYR A 63 7.84 19.92 -11.46
N ARG A 64 8.68 20.66 -10.72
CA ARG A 64 8.32 22.03 -10.32
C ARG A 64 8.32 23.01 -11.51
N GLU A 65 9.24 22.83 -12.44
CA GLU A 65 9.35 23.66 -13.65
C GLU A 65 8.39 23.19 -14.76
N HIS A 66 8.08 21.88 -14.79
CA HIS A 66 7.21 21.24 -15.76
C HIS A 66 6.09 20.49 -15.03
N PRO A 67 5.09 21.20 -14.48
CA PRO A 67 4.01 20.57 -13.73
C PRO A 67 3.24 19.58 -14.60
N GLN A 68 3.33 18.30 -14.26
CA GLN A 68 2.58 17.23 -14.90
C GLN A 68 2.25 16.13 -13.87
N ILE A 69 1.22 15.36 -14.14
CA ILE A 69 0.87 14.20 -13.34
C ILE A 69 1.82 13.07 -13.72
N TYR A 70 2.62 12.57 -12.78
CA TYR A 70 3.50 11.42 -13.01
C TYR A 70 3.04 10.15 -12.26
N ASN A 71 2.14 10.30 -11.29
CA ASN A 71 1.54 9.21 -10.53
C ASN A 71 0.05 9.49 -10.29
N CYS A 72 -0.78 8.47 -10.38
CA CYS A 72 -2.21 8.55 -10.13
C CYS A 72 -2.68 7.34 -9.33
N GLN A 73 -3.58 7.56 -8.38
CA GLN A 73 -4.30 6.49 -7.70
C GLN A 73 -5.74 6.43 -8.19
N ILE A 74 -6.21 5.24 -8.50
CA ILE A 74 -7.60 4.97 -8.91
C ILE A 74 -8.23 4.03 -7.91
N GLU A 75 -9.30 4.48 -7.27
CA GLU A 75 -10.21 3.62 -6.51
C GLU A 75 -11.24 3.03 -7.48
N THR A 76 -11.02 1.78 -7.88
CA THR A 76 -11.84 1.12 -8.91
C THR A 76 -13.21 0.70 -8.40
N THR A 77 -13.32 0.51 -7.08
CA THR A 77 -14.55 0.13 -6.39
C THR A 77 -14.48 0.58 -4.94
N ASN A 78 -15.62 0.86 -4.33
CA ASN A 78 -15.70 1.00 -2.88
C ASN A 78 -16.22 -0.27 -2.17
N ARG A 79 -16.50 -1.35 -2.93
CA ARG A 79 -16.81 -2.66 -2.35
C ARG A 79 -15.61 -3.20 -1.60
N CYS A 80 -15.88 -3.85 -0.48
CA CYS A 80 -14.87 -4.52 0.32
C CYS A 80 -15.50 -5.74 0.99
N ASN A 81 -14.75 -6.80 1.09
CA ASN A 81 -15.15 -8.01 1.82
C ASN A 81 -14.89 -7.90 3.33
N GLU A 82 -14.21 -6.84 3.78
CA GLU A 82 -13.99 -6.49 5.18
C GLU A 82 -14.80 -5.28 5.62
N ARG A 83 -14.96 -5.13 6.94
CA ARG A 83 -15.68 -4.03 7.57
C ARG A 83 -14.84 -3.39 8.67
N CYS A 84 -13.59 -3.06 8.34
CA CYS A 84 -12.61 -2.54 9.30
C CYS A 84 -13.19 -1.39 10.13
N ILE A 85 -12.92 -1.41 11.45
CA ILE A 85 -13.47 -0.45 12.40
C ILE A 85 -13.02 1.00 12.15
N HIS A 86 -11.88 1.19 11.49
CA HIS A 86 -11.28 2.48 11.14
C HIS A 86 -11.47 2.87 9.66
N CYS A 87 -12.33 2.12 8.92
CA CYS A 87 -12.51 2.37 7.50
C CYS A 87 -13.14 3.76 7.26
N TYR A 88 -12.49 4.56 6.42
CA TYR A 88 -13.00 5.89 6.06
C TYR A 88 -14.23 5.83 5.12
N ILE A 89 -14.44 4.70 4.43
CA ILE A 89 -15.62 4.50 3.58
C ILE A 89 -16.77 3.98 4.46
N PRO A 90 -17.87 4.72 4.59
CA PRO A 90 -19.05 4.24 5.32
C PRO A 90 -19.54 2.89 4.76
N HIS A 91 -19.87 1.96 5.64
CA HIS A 91 -20.22 0.60 5.23
C HIS A 91 -21.46 0.52 4.34
N GLU A 92 -22.40 1.42 4.55
CA GLU A 92 -23.63 1.55 3.75
C GLU A 92 -23.38 2.05 2.33
N LEU A 93 -22.22 2.68 2.09
CA LEU A 93 -21.85 3.21 0.78
C LEU A 93 -20.96 2.23 -0.03
N LYS A 94 -20.60 1.08 0.53
CA LYS A 94 -19.69 0.10 -0.10
C LYS A 94 -20.38 -0.74 -1.20
N ASN A 95 -20.99 -0.08 -2.18
CA ASN A 95 -21.76 -0.74 -3.24
C ASN A 95 -21.45 -0.24 -4.66
N VAL A 96 -20.55 0.74 -4.79
CA VAL A 96 -20.18 1.31 -6.08
C VAL A 96 -19.03 0.53 -6.70
N VAL A 97 -19.14 0.29 -8.00
CA VAL A 97 -18.10 -0.28 -8.86
C VAL A 97 -18.00 0.61 -10.08
N LEU A 98 -16.84 1.09 -10.43
CA LEU A 98 -16.64 1.79 -11.69
C LEU A 98 -16.77 0.80 -12.85
N PRO A 99 -17.56 1.11 -13.90
CA PRO A 99 -17.57 0.28 -15.08
C PRO A 99 -16.17 0.15 -15.69
N TYR A 100 -15.84 -1.03 -16.23
CA TYR A 100 -14.52 -1.27 -16.84
C TYR A 100 -14.20 -0.25 -17.94
N GLU A 101 -15.19 0.11 -18.77
CA GLU A 101 -15.03 1.06 -19.87
C GLU A 101 -14.62 2.47 -19.38
N VAL A 102 -15.10 2.86 -18.19
CA VAL A 102 -14.69 4.11 -17.54
C VAL A 102 -13.25 4.03 -17.07
N ILE A 103 -12.86 2.92 -16.43
CA ILE A 103 -11.49 2.69 -15.98
C ILE A 103 -10.53 2.64 -17.19
N GLU A 104 -10.88 1.89 -18.22
CA GLU A 104 -10.10 1.83 -19.47
C GLU A 104 -9.88 3.22 -20.08
N SER A 105 -10.94 4.01 -20.16
CA SER A 105 -10.84 5.40 -20.67
C SER A 105 -9.92 6.26 -19.80
N ILE A 106 -9.98 6.14 -18.47
CA ILE A 106 -9.09 6.85 -17.55
C ILE A 106 -7.63 6.40 -17.78
N LEU A 107 -7.38 5.09 -17.86
CA LEU A 107 -6.03 4.56 -18.06
C LEU A 107 -5.42 5.04 -19.38
N VAL A 108 -6.19 5.04 -20.46
CA VAL A 108 -5.72 5.58 -21.76
C VAL A 108 -5.37 7.05 -21.65
N GLN A 109 -6.22 7.88 -21.03
CA GLN A 109 -5.95 9.30 -20.84
C GLN A 109 -4.72 9.54 -19.98
N LEU A 110 -4.53 8.78 -18.90
CA LEU A 110 -3.33 8.87 -18.04
C LEU A 110 -2.06 8.51 -18.83
N HIS A 111 -2.12 7.46 -19.63
CA HIS A 111 -1.01 7.07 -20.52
C HIS A 111 -0.67 8.20 -21.52
N ASP A 112 -1.68 8.78 -22.18
CA ASP A 112 -1.49 9.86 -23.13
C ASP A 112 -0.93 11.15 -22.49
N LEU A 113 -1.22 11.35 -21.19
CA LEU A 113 -0.63 12.43 -20.38
C LEU A 113 0.79 12.13 -19.91
N GLY A 114 1.34 10.95 -20.20
CA GLY A 114 2.68 10.55 -19.79
C GLY A 114 2.80 10.14 -18.32
N VAL A 115 1.69 9.74 -17.69
CA VAL A 115 1.72 9.20 -16.33
C VAL A 115 2.44 7.87 -16.33
N ILE A 116 3.42 7.71 -15.43
CA ILE A 116 4.26 6.49 -15.32
C ILE A 116 3.75 5.61 -14.17
N GLY A 117 3.44 6.21 -13.03
CA GLY A 117 3.04 5.51 -11.82
C GLY A 117 1.52 5.38 -11.71
N LEU A 118 1.04 4.19 -11.38
CA LEU A 118 -0.37 3.93 -11.15
C LEU A 118 -0.55 3.16 -9.83
N THR A 119 -1.47 3.59 -8.99
CA THR A 119 -1.89 2.82 -7.83
C THR A 119 -3.34 2.38 -8.01
N LEU A 120 -3.55 1.08 -8.06
CA LEU A 120 -4.88 0.47 -8.14
C LEU A 120 -5.36 0.16 -6.72
N SER A 121 -6.50 0.73 -6.36
CA SER A 121 -7.04 0.68 -5.01
C SER A 121 -8.56 0.55 -5.04
N GLY A 122 -9.16 0.70 -3.86
CA GLY A 122 -10.62 0.73 -3.68
C GLY A 122 -10.97 0.46 -2.23
N GLY A 123 -12.17 -0.04 -1.98
CA GLY A 123 -12.46 -0.73 -0.73
C GLY A 123 -11.60 -1.99 -0.63
N GLU A 124 -11.76 -2.89 -1.61
CA GLU A 124 -10.86 -4.00 -1.88
C GLU A 124 -10.79 -4.22 -3.40
N PHE A 125 -9.61 -4.04 -3.98
CA PHE A 125 -9.40 -4.10 -5.42
C PHE A 125 -9.91 -5.40 -6.06
N PHE A 126 -9.62 -6.55 -5.46
CA PHE A 126 -10.01 -7.87 -5.99
C PHE A 126 -11.51 -8.20 -5.85
N THR A 127 -12.31 -7.30 -5.26
CA THR A 127 -13.78 -7.41 -5.34
C THR A 127 -14.36 -6.85 -6.64
N HIS A 128 -13.53 -6.15 -7.43
CA HIS A 128 -13.97 -5.65 -8.74
C HIS A 128 -14.15 -6.82 -9.71
N PRO A 129 -15.29 -6.93 -10.42
CA PRO A 129 -15.56 -8.04 -11.31
C PRO A 129 -14.57 -8.14 -12.47
N ASP A 130 -14.04 -7.01 -12.93
CA ASP A 130 -13.07 -6.90 -14.00
C ASP A 130 -11.63 -6.65 -13.52
N ALA A 131 -11.30 -6.99 -12.25
CA ALA A 131 -9.96 -6.77 -11.70
C ALA A 131 -8.84 -7.33 -12.60
N GLU A 132 -9.03 -8.54 -13.14
CA GLU A 132 -8.12 -9.18 -14.10
C GLU A 132 -7.91 -8.32 -15.36
N ARG A 133 -8.99 -7.84 -15.98
CA ARG A 133 -8.91 -6.99 -17.18
C ARG A 133 -8.19 -5.67 -16.91
N ILE A 134 -8.44 -5.08 -15.74
CA ILE A 134 -7.79 -3.83 -15.31
C ILE A 134 -6.28 -4.04 -15.17
N LEU A 135 -5.84 -5.14 -14.56
CA LEU A 135 -4.42 -5.47 -14.40
C LEU A 135 -3.74 -5.65 -15.77
N TYR A 136 -4.34 -6.40 -16.69
CA TYR A 136 -3.80 -6.56 -18.03
C TYR A 136 -3.77 -5.25 -18.81
N MET A 137 -4.77 -4.39 -18.65
CA MET A 137 -4.78 -3.07 -19.29
C MET A 137 -3.68 -2.17 -18.74
N ALA A 138 -3.48 -2.14 -17.43
CA ALA A 138 -2.39 -1.41 -16.79
C ALA A 138 -1.02 -1.88 -17.33
N ARG A 139 -0.82 -3.20 -17.47
CA ARG A 139 0.42 -3.77 -18.04
C ARG A 139 0.57 -3.45 -19.52
N LYS A 140 -0.50 -3.52 -20.30
CA LYS A 140 -0.51 -3.22 -21.75
C LYS A 140 -0.12 -1.76 -22.03
N LEU A 141 -0.49 -0.85 -21.13
CA LEU A 141 -0.15 0.58 -21.23
C LEU A 141 1.17 0.93 -20.54
N ASP A 142 1.98 -0.06 -20.17
CA ASP A 142 3.30 0.07 -19.58
C ASP A 142 3.38 0.89 -18.29
N PHE A 143 2.30 0.96 -17.52
CA PHE A 143 2.36 1.56 -16.20
C PHE A 143 3.27 0.78 -15.24
N SER A 144 4.08 1.51 -14.48
CA SER A 144 4.64 1.00 -13.23
C SER A 144 3.53 1.06 -12.17
N PHE A 145 2.89 -0.07 -11.84
CA PHE A 145 1.71 -0.02 -10.98
C PHE A 145 1.87 -0.81 -9.68
N ALA A 146 1.27 -0.24 -8.63
CA ALA A 146 1.08 -0.85 -7.33
C ALA A 146 -0.39 -1.24 -7.12
N ILE A 147 -0.62 -2.24 -6.28
CA ILE A 147 -1.96 -2.68 -5.88
C ILE A 147 -2.09 -2.54 -4.37
N LEU A 148 -3.10 -1.81 -3.90
CA LEU A 148 -3.49 -1.76 -2.50
C LEU A 148 -4.65 -2.72 -2.26
N SER A 149 -4.44 -3.72 -1.42
CA SER A 149 -5.40 -4.81 -1.20
C SER A 149 -5.26 -5.38 0.21
N ASN A 150 -6.36 -5.83 0.81
CA ASN A 150 -6.31 -6.63 2.02
C ASN A 150 -5.84 -8.08 1.77
N ILE A 151 -5.67 -8.46 0.50
CA ILE A 151 -5.18 -9.74 -0.02
C ILE A 151 -5.92 -10.99 0.45
N THR A 152 -6.98 -10.89 1.23
CA THR A 152 -7.73 -12.07 1.72
C THR A 152 -8.46 -12.84 0.60
N LEU A 153 -8.56 -12.25 -0.59
CA LEU A 153 -9.15 -12.85 -1.79
C LEU A 153 -8.12 -13.45 -2.75
N ILE A 154 -6.82 -13.37 -2.40
CA ILE A 154 -5.77 -13.96 -3.23
C ILE A 154 -5.99 -15.46 -3.38
N SER A 155 -5.98 -15.90 -4.63
CA SER A 155 -6.16 -17.28 -5.05
C SER A 155 -5.02 -17.72 -5.98
N PRO A 156 -4.81 -19.02 -6.22
CA PRO A 156 -3.82 -19.47 -7.20
C PRO A 156 -3.99 -18.84 -8.58
N LYS A 157 -5.24 -18.57 -9.01
CA LYS A 157 -5.52 -17.86 -10.26
C LYS A 157 -4.98 -16.41 -10.20
N ILE A 158 -5.24 -15.68 -9.11
CA ILE A 158 -4.76 -14.30 -8.95
C ILE A 158 -3.23 -14.27 -8.90
N ILE A 159 -2.59 -15.22 -8.20
CA ILE A 159 -1.12 -15.34 -8.20
C ILE A 159 -0.58 -15.53 -9.62
N ALA A 160 -1.20 -16.38 -10.44
CA ALA A 160 -0.78 -16.58 -11.83
C ALA A 160 -0.88 -15.28 -12.65
N ILE A 161 -1.98 -14.53 -12.51
CA ILE A 161 -2.17 -13.23 -13.15
C ILE A 161 -1.12 -12.23 -12.69
N LEU A 162 -0.88 -12.12 -11.37
CA LEU A 162 0.10 -11.19 -10.81
C LEU A 162 1.53 -11.50 -11.29
N LYS A 163 1.89 -12.76 -11.44
CA LYS A 163 3.18 -13.17 -12.06
C LYS A 163 3.30 -12.71 -13.51
N GLU A 164 2.23 -12.77 -14.26
CA GLU A 164 2.22 -12.38 -15.68
C GLU A 164 2.26 -10.86 -15.85
N VAL A 165 1.44 -10.12 -15.09
CA VAL A 165 1.36 -8.67 -15.20
C VAL A 165 2.49 -7.95 -14.44
N ASN A 166 3.18 -8.64 -13.54
CA ASN A 166 4.36 -8.18 -12.81
C ASN A 166 4.19 -6.76 -12.21
N PRO A 167 3.33 -6.59 -11.19
CA PRO A 167 3.18 -5.30 -10.52
C PRO A 167 4.49 -4.88 -9.84
N ALA A 168 4.70 -3.57 -9.71
CA ALA A 168 5.84 -3.04 -8.98
C ALA A 168 5.75 -3.32 -7.47
N LEU A 169 4.52 -3.42 -6.94
CA LEU A 169 4.27 -3.66 -5.51
C LEU A 169 2.84 -4.17 -5.30
N VAL A 170 2.68 -5.13 -4.39
CA VAL A 170 1.39 -5.45 -3.75
C VAL A 170 1.49 -5.05 -2.28
N GLN A 171 0.80 -3.99 -1.90
CA GLN A 171 0.79 -3.49 -0.54
C GLN A 171 -0.44 -3.97 0.22
N THR A 172 -0.23 -4.51 1.41
CA THR A 172 -1.30 -4.99 2.28
C THR A 172 -1.22 -4.43 3.68
N SER A 173 -2.32 -4.58 4.43
CA SER A 173 -2.40 -4.21 5.85
C SER A 173 -2.48 -5.46 6.70
N LEU A 174 -1.51 -5.63 7.60
CA LEU A 174 -1.54 -6.63 8.67
C LEU A 174 -1.54 -5.88 10.00
N TYR A 175 -2.70 -5.78 10.63
CA TYR A 175 -2.89 -4.95 11.84
C TYR A 175 -2.34 -5.60 13.10
N SER A 176 -2.32 -6.93 13.15
CA SER A 176 -1.69 -7.72 14.21
C SER A 176 -1.36 -9.11 13.68
N VAL A 177 -0.34 -9.73 14.25
CA VAL A 177 -0.01 -11.16 14.04
C VAL A 177 -0.88 -12.07 14.90
N ILE A 178 -1.61 -11.51 15.86
CA ILE A 178 -2.57 -12.19 16.73
C ILE A 178 -3.92 -12.23 16.01
N PRO A 179 -4.46 -13.44 15.68
CA PRO A 179 -5.66 -13.57 14.87
C PRO A 179 -6.87 -12.82 15.43
N GLU A 180 -7.08 -12.89 16.75
CA GLU A 180 -8.23 -12.26 17.42
C GLU A 180 -8.20 -10.72 17.29
N GLU A 181 -7.02 -10.11 17.36
CA GLU A 181 -6.84 -8.66 17.24
C GLU A 181 -7.07 -8.20 15.79
N HIS A 182 -6.42 -8.90 14.84
CA HIS A 182 -6.56 -8.58 13.42
C HIS A 182 -8.02 -8.74 12.97
N ASP A 183 -8.64 -9.87 13.28
CA ASP A 183 -10.04 -10.18 12.92
C ASP A 183 -11.02 -9.18 13.58
N HIS A 184 -10.71 -8.74 14.82
CA HIS A 184 -11.48 -7.68 15.46
C HIS A 184 -11.40 -6.36 14.71
N ILE A 185 -10.21 -5.97 14.23
CA ILE A 185 -10.02 -4.74 13.46
C ILE A 185 -10.71 -4.82 12.10
N THR A 186 -10.53 -5.93 11.39
CA THR A 186 -11.10 -6.12 10.04
C THR A 186 -12.58 -6.49 10.05
N GLN A 187 -13.12 -6.88 11.22
CA GLN A 187 -14.50 -7.39 11.40
C GLN A 187 -14.79 -8.59 10.48
N LEU A 188 -13.76 -9.37 10.17
CA LEU A 188 -13.84 -10.59 9.35
C LEU A 188 -13.11 -11.73 10.03
N LYS A 189 -13.85 -12.70 10.56
CA LYS A 189 -13.27 -13.88 11.18
C LYS A 189 -12.40 -14.67 10.20
N GLY A 190 -11.18 -14.99 10.62
CA GLY A 190 -10.20 -15.71 9.81
C GLY A 190 -9.47 -14.82 8.79
N SER A 191 -9.64 -13.50 8.85
CA SER A 191 -8.93 -12.53 8.00
C SER A 191 -7.42 -12.61 8.21
N CYS A 192 -6.95 -12.69 9.46
CA CYS A 192 -5.53 -12.79 9.79
C CYS A 192 -4.86 -13.98 9.09
N GLU A 193 -5.43 -15.17 9.21
CA GLU A 193 -4.84 -16.37 8.61
C GLU A 193 -4.88 -16.33 7.07
N LYS A 194 -5.94 -15.76 6.48
CA LYS A 194 -6.00 -15.55 5.03
C LYS A 194 -4.93 -14.56 4.56
N THR A 195 -4.77 -13.44 5.26
CA THR A 195 -3.75 -12.43 4.94
C THR A 195 -2.35 -13.03 5.05
N LYS A 196 -2.03 -13.74 6.13
CA LYS A 196 -0.73 -14.41 6.30
C LYS A 196 -0.45 -15.43 5.20
N SER A 197 -1.44 -16.29 4.90
CA SER A 197 -1.31 -17.29 3.82
C SER A 197 -1.13 -16.65 2.45
N ALA A 198 -1.77 -15.50 2.21
CA ALA A 198 -1.61 -14.75 0.97
C ALA A 198 -0.22 -14.09 0.87
N ILE A 199 0.31 -13.54 1.99
CA ILE A 199 1.69 -13.03 2.06
C ILE A 199 2.67 -14.13 1.69
N ASP A 200 2.56 -15.32 2.30
CA ASP A 200 3.43 -16.44 2.01
C ASP A 200 3.36 -16.86 0.53
N ALA A 201 2.16 -16.86 -0.05
CA ALA A 201 1.95 -17.19 -1.45
C ALA A 201 2.57 -16.15 -2.40
N LEU A 202 2.46 -14.85 -2.08
CA LEU A 202 3.07 -13.76 -2.85
C LEU A 202 4.59 -13.83 -2.79
N ILE A 203 5.17 -14.05 -1.61
CA ILE A 203 6.62 -14.23 -1.42
C ILE A 203 7.12 -15.45 -2.20
N ALA A 204 6.45 -16.60 -2.09
CA ALA A 204 6.81 -17.82 -2.81
C ALA A 204 6.72 -17.66 -4.34
N ALA A 205 5.89 -16.72 -4.80
CA ALA A 205 5.73 -16.39 -6.21
C ALA A 205 6.72 -15.32 -6.71
N ASN A 206 7.58 -14.76 -5.85
CA ASN A 206 8.44 -13.60 -6.09
C ASN A 206 7.67 -12.35 -6.59
N ILE A 207 6.48 -12.12 -6.03
CA ILE A 207 5.69 -10.92 -6.29
C ILE A 207 6.05 -9.90 -5.19
N PRO A 208 6.51 -8.69 -5.58
CA PRO A 208 6.92 -7.64 -4.64
C PRO A 208 5.79 -7.13 -3.77
#